data_6eb07104bbc02a225af52940fb328375
#
_entry.id   6eb07104bbc02a225af52940fb328375
#
_cell.length_a   1.000
_cell.length_b   1.000
_cell.length_c   1.000
_cell.angle_alpha   90.00
_cell.angle_beta   90.00
_cell.angle_gamma   90.00
#
_symmetry.space_group_name_H-M   'P 1'
#
loop_
_entity.id
_entity.type
_entity.pdbx_description
1 polymer ?
#
loop_
_entity_poly.entity_id
_entity_poly.type
_entity_poly.pdbx_seq_one_letter_code
_entity_poly.pdbx_strand_id
1 'polypeptide(L)'
;MFFSALQSAALEGVEKMINAALVYDPSTRRQLTALQGKILLVESSTPSLRIAVEVGISGVLLHNDWQNSADVHISGSLISILNMGINAGEMRSFSGTGVNVIGNLELLRQLNLTMAGLDVDWEAALAELVGDVPAHIFSD
;
A
#
# COMPACT_ATOMS: atom_id res chain seq x y z
N MET A 1 -4.67 -3.51 -21.80
CA MET A 1 -4.51 -2.09 -22.14
C MET A 1 -5.58 -1.22 -21.50
N PHE A 2 -6.83 -1.49 -21.79
CA PHE A 2 -7.94 -0.77 -21.15
C PHE A 2 -7.90 -0.92 -19.63
N PHE A 3 -7.67 -2.11 -19.15
CA PHE A 3 -7.60 -2.40 -17.72
C PHE A 3 -6.44 -1.66 -17.05
N SER A 4 -5.29 -1.56 -17.73
CA SER A 4 -4.15 -0.82 -17.21
C SER A 4 -4.43 0.68 -17.06
N ALA A 5 -5.18 1.24 -18.03
CA ALA A 5 -5.57 2.65 -17.95
C ALA A 5 -6.51 2.91 -16.77
N LEU A 6 -7.45 2.00 -16.52
CA LEU A 6 -8.34 2.11 -15.36
C LEU A 6 -7.57 1.98 -14.06
N GLN A 7 -6.60 1.07 -13.99
CA GLN A 7 -5.77 0.94 -12.80
C GLN A 7 -4.96 2.21 -12.54
N SER A 8 -4.40 2.81 -13.59
CA SER A 8 -3.62 4.04 -13.44
C SER A 8 -4.48 5.19 -12.92
N ALA A 9 -5.72 5.31 -13.42
CA ALA A 9 -6.64 6.33 -12.95
C ALA A 9 -7.03 6.10 -11.49
N ALA A 10 -7.28 4.84 -11.11
CA ALA A 10 -7.60 4.48 -9.73
C ALA A 10 -6.44 4.78 -8.79
N LEU A 11 -5.20 4.49 -9.22
CA LEU A 11 -4.01 4.80 -8.43
C LEU A 11 -3.87 6.30 -8.19
N GLU A 12 -4.12 7.12 -9.21
CA GLU A 12 -4.10 8.57 -9.04
C GLU A 12 -5.11 9.02 -8.00
N GLY A 13 -6.30 8.44 -8.02
CA GLY A 13 -7.34 8.75 -7.05
C GLY A 13 -6.93 8.40 -5.64
N VAL A 14 -6.35 7.20 -5.45
CA VAL A 14 -5.88 6.76 -4.14
C VAL A 14 -4.71 7.62 -3.67
N GLU A 15 -3.78 7.95 -4.56
CA GLU A 15 -2.66 8.81 -4.23
C GLU A 15 -3.13 10.18 -3.74
N LYS A 16 -4.10 10.77 -4.43
CA LYS A 16 -4.67 12.05 -4.03
C LYS A 16 -5.36 11.97 -2.67
N MET A 17 -6.06 10.86 -2.43
CA MET A 17 -6.74 10.63 -1.17
C MET A 17 -5.75 10.58 -0.01
N ILE A 18 -4.67 9.82 -0.18
CA ILE A 18 -3.61 9.70 0.83
C ILE A 18 -2.96 11.06 1.09
N ASN A 19 -2.57 11.74 0.03
CA ASN A 19 -1.86 13.01 0.15
C ASN A 19 -2.75 14.11 0.73
N ALA A 20 -4.04 14.09 0.43
CA ALA A 20 -4.99 15.02 1.04
C ALA A 20 -5.09 14.79 2.55
N ALA A 21 -5.14 13.53 2.98
CA ALA A 21 -5.16 13.21 4.40
C ALA A 21 -3.87 13.66 5.10
N LEU A 22 -2.74 13.54 4.42
CA LEU A 22 -1.44 13.96 4.97
C LEU A 22 -1.37 15.47 5.19
N VAL A 23 -2.06 16.27 4.38
CA VAL A 23 -2.09 17.72 4.56
C VAL A 23 -2.63 18.08 5.95
N TYR A 24 -3.60 17.30 6.44
CA TYR A 24 -4.23 17.55 7.73
C TYR A 24 -3.59 16.77 8.88
N ASP A 25 -2.48 16.08 8.62
CA ASP A 25 -1.79 15.28 9.63
C ASP A 25 -0.28 15.54 9.59
N PRO A 26 0.16 16.68 10.15
CA PRO A 26 1.58 17.05 10.12
C PRO A 26 2.50 16.02 10.80
N SER A 27 2.01 15.32 11.81
CA SER A 27 2.80 14.33 12.53
C SER A 27 3.13 13.14 11.62
N THR A 28 2.11 12.60 10.94
CA THR A 28 2.31 11.49 10.01
C THR A 28 3.17 11.92 8.83
N ARG A 29 2.96 13.14 8.34
CA ARG A 29 3.76 13.67 7.24
C ARG A 29 5.24 13.75 7.60
N ARG A 30 5.56 14.16 8.82
CA ARG A 30 6.95 14.21 9.29
C ARG A 30 7.56 12.81 9.37
N GLN A 31 6.78 11.84 9.84
CA GLN A 31 7.24 10.45 9.89
C GLN A 31 7.56 9.93 8.49
N LEU A 32 6.71 10.22 7.51
CA LEU A 32 6.96 9.83 6.13
C LEU A 32 8.18 10.55 5.54
N THR A 33 8.36 11.83 5.84
CA THR A 33 9.50 12.58 5.32
C THR A 33 10.82 11.94 5.74
N ALA A 34 10.87 11.36 6.93
CA ALA A 34 12.07 10.65 7.38
C ALA A 34 12.37 9.42 6.54
N LEU A 35 11.40 8.91 5.80
CA LEU A 35 11.55 7.75 4.92
C LEU A 35 11.63 8.14 3.45
N GLN A 36 11.87 9.41 3.15
CA GLN A 36 11.91 9.91 1.78
C GLN A 36 12.84 9.09 0.91
N GLY A 37 12.39 8.78 -0.31
CA GLY A 37 13.14 8.00 -1.29
C GLY A 37 12.98 6.50 -1.17
N LYS A 38 12.34 6.02 -0.13
CA LYS A 38 12.14 4.59 0.06
C LYS A 38 10.99 4.08 -0.81
N ILE A 39 11.11 2.84 -1.26
CA ILE A 39 10.15 2.21 -2.17
C ILE A 39 9.63 0.93 -1.53
N LEU A 40 8.31 0.84 -1.41
CA LEU A 40 7.61 -0.39 -1.04
C LEU A 40 6.93 -0.94 -2.27
N LEU A 41 7.28 -2.16 -2.68
CA LEU A 41 6.61 -2.83 -3.79
C LEU A 41 5.59 -3.80 -3.25
N VAL A 42 4.35 -3.65 -3.68
CA VAL A 42 3.23 -4.51 -3.31
C VAL A 42 2.83 -5.33 -4.52
N GLU A 43 2.94 -6.63 -4.42
CA GLU A 43 2.58 -7.54 -5.49
C GLU A 43 1.49 -8.49 -5.03
N SER A 44 0.31 -8.36 -5.62
CA SER A 44 -0.82 -9.24 -5.34
C SER A 44 -0.95 -10.28 -6.42
N SER A 45 -1.21 -11.53 -6.02
CA SER A 45 -1.47 -12.62 -6.96
C SER A 45 -2.94 -12.72 -7.33
N THR A 46 -3.85 -12.28 -6.48
CA THR A 46 -5.29 -12.39 -6.68
C THR A 46 -6.00 -11.19 -6.04
N PRO A 47 -6.47 -10.22 -6.82
CA PRO A 47 -6.19 -10.01 -8.24
C PRO A 47 -4.73 -9.66 -8.50
N SER A 48 -4.28 -9.81 -9.73
CA SER A 48 -2.89 -9.54 -10.11
C SER A 48 -2.65 -8.04 -10.16
N LEU A 49 -1.83 -7.55 -9.23
CA LEU A 49 -1.46 -6.13 -9.12
C LEU A 49 0.01 -6.03 -8.77
N ARG A 50 0.67 -5.00 -9.29
CA ARG A 50 2.07 -4.73 -8.97
C ARG A 50 2.23 -3.22 -8.82
N ILE A 51 2.18 -2.76 -7.57
CA ILE A 51 2.10 -1.35 -7.24
C ILE A 51 3.28 -0.97 -6.35
N ALA A 52 3.98 0.10 -6.70
CA ALA A 52 5.03 0.64 -5.86
C ALA A 52 4.55 1.89 -5.14
N VAL A 53 4.87 1.98 -3.86
CA VAL A 53 4.65 3.17 -3.05
C VAL A 53 6.01 3.82 -2.84
N GLU A 54 6.17 4.99 -3.40
CA GLU A 54 7.40 5.76 -3.24
C GLU A 54 7.14 6.90 -2.25
N VAL A 55 8.00 7.02 -1.24
CA VAL A 55 7.87 8.11 -0.27
C VAL A 55 8.54 9.35 -0.86
N GLY A 56 7.75 10.40 -1.08
CA GLY A 56 8.23 11.66 -1.61
C GLY A 56 8.56 12.67 -0.52
N ILE A 57 8.75 13.90 -0.92
CA ILE A 57 9.12 14.99 0.01
C ILE A 57 7.96 15.34 0.95
N SER A 58 6.74 15.37 0.43
CA SER A 58 5.58 15.80 1.22
C SER A 58 4.38 14.89 1.07
N GLY A 59 4.62 13.65 0.65
CA GLY A 59 3.53 12.69 0.45
C GLY A 59 4.05 11.44 -0.20
N VAL A 60 3.15 10.68 -0.81
CA VAL A 60 3.49 9.43 -1.49
C VAL A 60 3.19 9.53 -2.97
N LEU A 61 3.91 8.73 -3.76
CA LEU A 61 3.68 8.54 -5.19
C LEU A 61 3.38 7.07 -5.40
N LEU A 62 2.31 6.78 -6.11
CA LEU A 62 1.93 5.40 -6.42
C LEU A 62 2.22 5.12 -7.89
N HIS A 63 2.92 4.01 -8.15
CA HIS A 63 3.32 3.61 -9.50
C HIS A 63 2.71 2.27 -9.84
N ASN A 64 2.18 2.15 -11.06
CA ASN A 64 1.66 0.90 -11.58
C ASN A 64 2.76 0.17 -12.36
N ASP A 65 2.74 -1.17 -12.34
CA ASP A 65 3.68 -2.01 -13.08
C ASP A 65 5.15 -1.68 -12.82
N TRP A 66 5.49 -1.45 -11.57
CA TRP A 66 6.84 -1.10 -11.17
C TRP A 66 7.84 -2.22 -11.50
N GLN A 67 8.89 -1.89 -12.23
CA GLN A 67 9.89 -2.87 -12.67
C GLN A 67 11.29 -2.57 -12.12
N ASN A 68 11.42 -1.54 -11.32
CA ASN A 68 12.70 -1.16 -10.75
C ASN A 68 12.89 -1.81 -9.37
N SER A 69 14.02 -1.55 -8.75
CA SER A 69 14.32 -2.08 -7.42
C SER A 69 13.41 -1.46 -6.37
N ALA A 70 13.28 -2.14 -5.23
CA ALA A 70 12.50 -1.68 -4.10
C ALA A 70 13.27 -1.95 -2.81
N ASP A 71 13.00 -1.15 -1.78
CA ASP A 71 13.63 -1.35 -0.47
C ASP A 71 12.98 -2.51 0.27
N VAL A 72 11.69 -2.72 0.05
CA VAL A 72 10.97 -3.86 0.59
C VAL A 72 9.92 -4.31 -0.44
N HIS A 73 9.74 -5.62 -0.55
CA HIS A 73 8.82 -6.21 -1.51
C HIS A 73 7.91 -7.18 -0.75
N ILE A 74 6.60 -6.93 -0.79
CA ILE A 74 5.61 -7.82 -0.19
C ILE A 74 4.80 -8.47 -1.30
N SER A 75 4.50 -9.75 -1.14
CA SER A 75 3.75 -10.51 -2.13
C SER A 75 2.81 -11.49 -1.44
N GLY A 76 1.66 -11.74 -2.06
CA GLY A 76 0.64 -12.64 -1.54
C GLY A 76 -0.70 -12.31 -2.19
N SER A 77 -1.78 -12.89 -1.66
CA SER A 77 -3.11 -12.48 -2.09
C SER A 77 -3.43 -11.11 -1.51
N LEU A 78 -4.29 -10.36 -2.18
CA LEU A 78 -4.67 -9.03 -1.71
C LEU A 78 -5.29 -9.08 -0.32
N ILE A 79 -6.12 -10.09 -0.05
CA ILE A 79 -6.74 -10.25 1.27
C ILE A 79 -5.68 -10.46 2.36
N SER A 80 -4.67 -11.28 2.08
CA SER A 80 -3.59 -11.53 3.04
C SER A 80 -2.80 -10.26 3.31
N ILE A 81 -2.50 -9.50 2.25
CA ILE A 81 -1.76 -8.24 2.38
C ILE A 81 -2.56 -7.23 3.19
N LEU A 82 -3.86 -7.14 2.94
CA LEU A 82 -4.76 -6.27 3.68
C LEU A 82 -4.83 -6.61 5.16
N ASN A 83 -4.99 -7.90 5.46
CA ASN A 83 -5.04 -8.35 6.85
C ASN A 83 -3.75 -8.01 7.58
N MET A 84 -2.63 -8.16 6.90
CA MET A 84 -1.34 -7.78 7.48
C MET A 84 -1.31 -6.29 7.79
N GLY A 85 -1.78 -5.43 6.87
CA GLY A 85 -1.81 -3.99 7.08
C GLY A 85 -2.75 -3.57 8.21
N ILE A 86 -3.95 -4.14 8.26
CA ILE A 86 -4.93 -3.82 9.28
C ILE A 86 -4.42 -4.18 10.69
N ASN A 87 -3.72 -5.30 10.80
CA ASN A 87 -3.24 -5.80 12.08
C ASN A 87 -1.78 -5.43 12.37
N ALA A 88 -1.23 -4.47 11.64
CA ALA A 88 0.18 -4.11 11.74
C ALA A 88 0.62 -3.78 13.17
N GLY A 89 -0.22 -3.10 13.94
CA GLY A 89 0.10 -2.72 15.30
C GLY A 89 0.08 -3.88 16.29
N GLU A 90 -0.56 -4.98 15.94
CA GLU A 90 -0.70 -6.16 16.80
C GLU A 90 0.27 -7.27 16.45
N MET A 91 0.85 -7.22 15.25
CA MET A 91 1.68 -8.30 14.76
C MET A 91 3.12 -8.17 15.23
N ARG A 92 3.66 -9.25 15.73
CA ARG A 92 5.07 -9.33 16.14
C ARG A 92 5.95 -9.87 15.04
N SER A 93 5.35 -10.50 14.03
CA SER A 93 6.05 -11.17 12.96
C SER A 93 5.13 -11.26 11.75
N PHE A 94 5.70 -11.33 10.57
CA PHE A 94 4.94 -11.53 9.33
C PHE A 94 4.79 -13.00 8.98
N SER A 95 5.34 -13.87 9.80
CA SER A 95 5.25 -15.31 9.64
C SER A 95 3.80 -15.77 9.84
N GLY A 96 3.33 -16.66 8.96
CA GLY A 96 1.97 -17.20 9.06
C GLY A 96 0.88 -16.31 8.53
N THR A 97 1.22 -15.16 7.96
CA THR A 97 0.23 -14.23 7.42
C THR A 97 -0.23 -14.58 6.02
N GLY A 98 0.48 -15.47 5.33
CA GLY A 98 0.25 -15.72 3.91
C GLY A 98 0.92 -14.69 3.01
N VAL A 99 1.73 -13.82 3.57
CA VAL A 99 2.45 -12.77 2.84
C VAL A 99 3.95 -13.06 2.92
N ASN A 100 4.61 -13.02 1.76
CA ASN A 100 6.06 -13.11 1.69
C ASN A 100 6.64 -11.70 1.71
N VAL A 101 7.66 -11.49 2.54
CA VAL A 101 8.31 -10.19 2.66
C VAL A 101 9.79 -10.35 2.39
N ILE A 102 10.32 -9.58 1.45
CA ILE A 102 11.74 -9.58 1.09
C ILE A 102 12.24 -8.15 1.22
N GLY A 103 13.36 -7.97 1.91
CA GLY A 103 14.00 -6.68 2.05
C GLY A 103 13.95 -6.14 3.47
N ASN A 104 13.83 -4.84 3.61
CA ASN A 104 13.93 -4.15 4.89
C ASN A 104 12.63 -4.28 5.69
N LEU A 105 12.59 -5.24 6.62
CA LEU A 105 11.40 -5.49 7.44
C LEU A 105 11.06 -4.33 8.37
N GLU A 106 12.07 -3.65 8.88
CA GLU A 106 11.83 -2.49 9.75
C GLU A 106 11.17 -1.35 8.99
N LEU A 107 11.60 -1.13 7.75
CA LEU A 107 10.96 -0.14 6.88
C LEU A 107 9.49 -0.48 6.65
N LEU A 108 9.19 -1.74 6.36
CA LEU A 108 7.80 -2.18 6.17
C LEU A 108 6.98 -1.91 7.41
N ARG A 109 7.52 -2.23 8.58
CA ARG A 109 6.83 -2.01 9.83
C ARG A 109 6.55 -0.54 10.07
N GLN A 110 7.55 0.32 9.84
CA GLN A 110 7.38 1.76 9.98
C GLN A 110 6.34 2.31 9.02
N LEU A 111 6.36 1.88 7.76
CA LEU A 111 5.37 2.31 6.77
C LEU A 111 3.96 1.86 7.15
N ASN A 112 3.81 0.60 7.57
CA ASN A 112 2.51 0.09 7.96
C ASN A 112 1.92 0.85 9.13
N LEU A 113 2.72 1.11 10.16
CA LEU A 113 2.25 1.85 11.34
C LEU A 113 1.92 3.30 10.98
N THR A 114 2.75 3.93 10.18
CA THR A 114 2.55 5.32 9.77
C THR A 114 1.27 5.46 8.95
N MET A 115 1.09 4.59 7.95
CA MET A 115 -0.08 4.66 7.07
C MET A 115 -1.36 4.23 7.78
N ALA A 116 -1.27 3.28 8.71
CA ALA A 116 -2.44 2.84 9.47
C ALA A 116 -3.01 3.94 10.36
N GLY A 117 -2.17 4.85 10.82
CA GLY A 117 -2.61 5.99 11.62
C GLY A 117 -3.22 7.13 10.82
N LEU A 118 -3.15 7.05 9.49
CA LEU A 118 -3.67 8.10 8.63
C LEU A 118 -5.18 7.95 8.46
N ASP A 119 -5.90 9.07 8.46
CA ASP A 119 -7.36 9.06 8.34
C ASP A 119 -7.77 8.87 6.88
N VAL A 120 -7.73 7.63 6.42
CA VAL A 120 -8.11 7.22 5.07
C VAL A 120 -8.99 5.98 5.18
N ASP A 121 -10.04 5.94 4.40
CA ASP A 121 -10.87 4.74 4.25
C ASP A 121 -10.13 3.79 3.31
N TRP A 122 -9.28 2.94 3.90
CA TRP A 122 -8.44 2.02 3.13
C TRP A 122 -9.27 0.98 2.37
N GLU A 123 -10.41 0.59 2.92
CA GLU A 123 -11.30 -0.35 2.26
C GLU A 123 -11.86 0.24 0.97
N ALA A 124 -12.32 1.49 1.01
CA ALA A 124 -12.80 2.19 -0.17
C ALA A 124 -11.67 2.41 -1.19
N ALA A 125 -10.49 2.77 -0.71
CA ALA A 125 -9.34 2.97 -1.58
C ALA A 125 -8.98 1.70 -2.35
N LEU A 126 -9.02 0.57 -1.67
CA LEU A 126 -8.71 -0.71 -2.30
C LEU A 126 -9.80 -1.14 -3.27
N ALA A 127 -11.05 -0.88 -2.94
CA ALA A 127 -12.16 -1.17 -3.85
C ALA A 127 -11.97 -0.43 -5.18
N GLU A 128 -11.49 0.80 -5.14
CA GLU A 128 -11.19 1.56 -6.35
C GLU A 128 -10.06 0.94 -7.16
N LEU A 129 -9.02 0.46 -6.48
CA LEU A 129 -7.86 -0.13 -7.15
C LEU A 129 -8.20 -1.42 -7.89
N VAL A 130 -9.10 -2.22 -7.34
CA VAL A 130 -9.46 -3.50 -7.96
C VAL A 130 -10.67 -3.38 -8.89
N GLY A 131 -11.32 -2.24 -8.89
CA GLY A 131 -12.45 -1.98 -9.79
C GLY A 131 -13.61 -2.92 -9.53
N ASP A 132 -14.03 -3.65 -10.56
CA ASP A 132 -15.20 -4.53 -10.49
C ASP A 132 -14.92 -5.91 -9.91
N VAL A 133 -13.82 -6.08 -9.20
CA VAL A 133 -13.53 -7.36 -8.56
C VAL A 133 -14.68 -7.70 -7.62
N PRO A 134 -15.23 -8.93 -7.70
CA PRO A 134 -16.38 -9.29 -6.87
C PRO A 134 -16.12 -9.11 -5.38
N ALA A 135 -17.11 -8.60 -4.68
CA ALA A 135 -16.99 -8.29 -3.27
C ALA A 135 -16.63 -9.51 -2.40
N HIS A 136 -16.94 -10.72 -2.88
CA HIS A 136 -16.63 -11.92 -2.10
C HIS A 136 -15.12 -12.13 -1.89
N ILE A 137 -14.28 -11.46 -2.67
CA ILE A 137 -12.83 -11.50 -2.47
C ILE A 137 -12.47 -10.80 -1.16
N PHE A 138 -13.28 -9.84 -0.73
CA PHE A 138 -13.02 -9.04 0.46
C PHE A 138 -13.90 -9.39 1.65
N SER A 139 -14.93 -10.20 1.46
CA SER A 139 -15.97 -10.37 2.46
C SER A 139 -15.89 -11.68 3.24
N ASP A 140 -14.82 -12.40 3.10
CA ASP A 140 -14.64 -13.60 3.91
C ASP A 140 -13.81 -13.30 5.14
#